data_79a51a5c2cf4de61df6ea52181b0f57b
#
_entry.id   79a51a5c2cf4de61df6ea52181b0f57b
#
_cell.length_a   1.000
_cell.length_b   1.000
_cell.length_c   1.000
_cell.angle_alpha   90.00
_cell.angle_beta   90.00
_cell.angle_gamma   90.00
#
_symmetry.space_group_name_H-M   'P 1'
#
loop_
_entity.id
_entity.type
_entity.pdbx_description
1 polymer ?
#
loop_
_entity_poly.entity_id
_entity_poly.type
_entity_poly.pdbx_seq_one_letter_code
_entity_poly.pdbx_strand_id
1 'polypeptide(L)'
;MTKRLRIDVRKLVLTSATEEARRRGDRRLGTDHLLLGLLHDEDSQAAHALRVSLAAARAASEALDVAALSAVGVEVEALGEGGASKPGRRLLPLTSGARGVLKRAIDEASPLKSGRIESGHFLLALLALEQPDPAAELLHALGVDPAVVRDRLAESSQGEVA
;
A
#
# COMPACT_ATOMS: atom_id res chain seq x y z
N MET A 1 10.70 8.17 -30.44
CA MET A 1 11.08 7.29 -29.30
C MET A 1 10.73 7.99 -28.02
N THR A 2 9.64 7.60 -27.43
CA THR A 2 9.24 8.08 -26.10
C THR A 2 10.16 7.44 -25.08
N LYS A 3 11.07 8.23 -24.52
CA LYS A 3 11.79 7.86 -23.31
C LYS A 3 10.75 7.67 -22.22
N ARG A 4 10.30 6.42 -21.97
CA ARG A 4 9.59 6.13 -20.76
C ARG A 4 10.52 6.55 -19.61
N LEU A 5 10.16 7.65 -18.93
CA LEU A 5 10.80 8.01 -17.68
C LEU A 5 10.79 6.76 -16.81
N ARG A 6 11.97 6.27 -16.45
CA ARG A 6 12.12 5.15 -15.51
C ARG A 6 11.64 5.65 -14.15
N ILE A 7 10.36 5.51 -13.90
CA ILE A 7 9.80 5.83 -12.60
C ILE A 7 10.34 4.80 -11.61
N ASP A 8 11.01 5.29 -10.59
CA ASP A 8 11.41 4.45 -9.46
C ASP A 8 10.13 4.13 -8.67
N VAL A 9 9.64 2.91 -8.85
CA VAL A 9 8.40 2.42 -8.20
C VAL A 9 8.48 2.60 -6.68
N ARG A 10 9.63 2.35 -6.08
CA ARG A 10 9.84 2.56 -4.64
C ARG A 10 9.56 4.01 -4.24
N LYS A 11 10.12 4.95 -4.98
CA LYS A 11 9.91 6.39 -4.72
C LYS A 11 8.45 6.77 -4.92
N LEU A 12 7.82 6.27 -5.98
CA LEU A 12 6.41 6.53 -6.27
C LEU A 12 5.51 6.02 -5.15
N VAL A 13 5.69 4.76 -4.73
CA VAL A 13 4.89 4.15 -3.65
C VAL A 13 5.06 4.91 -2.34
N LEU A 14 6.29 5.25 -1.96
CA LEU A 14 6.57 5.98 -0.72
C LEU A 14 5.99 7.40 -0.75
N THR A 15 6.07 8.08 -1.88
CA THR A 15 5.48 9.42 -2.05
C THR A 15 3.95 9.37 -1.94
N SER A 16 3.32 8.45 -2.64
CA SER A 16 1.87 8.26 -2.60
C SER A 16 1.37 7.81 -1.23
N ALA A 17 2.10 6.91 -0.58
CA ALA A 17 1.80 6.48 0.79
C ALA A 17 1.91 7.64 1.79
N THR A 18 2.89 8.53 1.61
CA THR A 18 3.04 9.73 2.43
C THR A 18 1.84 10.68 2.26
N GLU A 19 1.34 10.84 1.04
CA GLU A 19 0.13 11.61 0.78
C GLU A 19 -1.08 11.04 1.51
N GLU A 20 -1.26 9.72 1.49
CA GLU A 20 -2.35 9.05 2.21
C GLU A 20 -2.23 9.22 3.73
N ALA A 21 -1.04 9.07 4.28
CA ALA A 21 -0.80 9.28 5.70
C ALA A 21 -1.11 10.72 6.12
N ARG A 22 -0.68 11.70 5.35
CA ARG A 22 -0.96 13.13 5.60
C ARG A 22 -2.45 13.43 5.50
N ARG A 23 -3.12 12.87 4.52
CA ARG A 23 -4.57 13.02 4.36
C ARG A 23 -5.34 12.56 5.59
N ARG A 24 -4.87 11.50 6.25
CA ARG A 24 -5.46 10.97 7.49
C ARG A 24 -4.97 11.68 8.75
N GLY A 25 -3.96 12.52 8.66
CA GLY A 25 -3.33 13.18 9.81
C GLY A 25 -2.33 12.30 10.55
N ASP A 26 -1.89 11.21 9.95
CA ASP A 26 -0.92 10.29 10.54
C ASP A 26 0.50 10.87 10.47
N ARG A 27 1.28 10.62 11.49
CA ARG A 27 2.66 11.13 11.61
C ARG A 27 3.72 10.12 11.16
N ARG A 28 3.30 8.89 10.93
CA ARG A 28 4.16 7.78 10.50
C ARG A 28 3.52 7.05 9.33
N LEU A 29 4.37 6.47 8.52
CA LEU A 29 4.01 5.71 7.36
C LEU A 29 3.89 4.24 7.74
N GLY A 30 2.64 3.75 7.80
CA GLY A 30 2.34 2.36 8.12
C GLY A 30 2.18 1.47 6.88
N THR A 31 1.96 0.19 7.12
CA THR A 31 1.76 -0.81 6.06
C THR A 31 0.50 -0.56 5.24
N ASP A 32 -0.56 -0.10 5.88
CA ASP A 32 -1.82 0.29 5.23
C ASP A 32 -1.62 1.48 4.26
N HIS A 33 -0.81 2.46 4.62
CA HIS A 33 -0.45 3.57 3.73
C HIS A 33 0.32 3.08 2.50
N LEU A 34 1.21 2.09 2.66
CA LEU A 34 1.92 1.48 1.53
C LEU A 34 0.95 0.78 0.56
N LEU A 35 -0.05 0.09 1.10
CA LEU A 35 -1.09 -0.55 0.29
C LEU A 35 -1.91 0.49 -0.49
N LEU A 36 -2.34 1.57 0.17
CA LEU A 36 -3.02 2.68 -0.49
C LEU A 36 -2.12 3.35 -1.54
N GLY A 37 -0.84 3.53 -1.22
CA GLY A 37 0.14 4.10 -2.16
C GLY A 37 0.32 3.28 -3.43
N LEU A 38 0.26 1.94 -3.34
CA LEU A 38 0.29 1.07 -4.51
C LEU A 38 -0.92 1.27 -5.43
N LEU A 39 -2.08 1.57 -4.88
CA LEU A 39 -3.33 1.77 -5.62
C LEU A 39 -3.43 3.13 -6.30
N HIS A 40 -2.52 4.06 -6.04
CA HIS A 40 -2.45 5.34 -6.76
C HIS A 40 -2.15 5.17 -8.26
N ASP A 41 -1.38 4.15 -8.61
CA ASP A 41 -1.13 3.79 -10.01
C ASP A 41 -2.08 2.66 -10.42
N GLU A 42 -3.21 3.03 -10.99
CA GLU A 42 -4.27 2.11 -11.42
C GLU A 42 -3.80 1.14 -12.53
N ASP A 43 -2.78 1.54 -13.29
CA ASP A 43 -2.21 0.73 -14.37
C ASP A 43 -1.10 -0.20 -13.88
N SER A 44 -0.77 -0.16 -12.59
CA SER A 44 0.27 -1.01 -12.03
C SER A 44 -0.13 -2.48 -11.99
N GLN A 45 0.87 -3.36 -12.05
CA GLN A 45 0.69 -4.79 -11.88
C GLN A 45 -0.04 -5.12 -10.54
N ALA A 46 0.29 -4.41 -9.48
CA ALA A 46 -0.34 -4.58 -8.17
C ALA A 46 -1.83 -4.23 -8.20
N ALA A 47 -2.19 -3.10 -8.80
CA ALA A 47 -3.59 -2.68 -8.92
C ALA A 47 -4.42 -3.69 -9.73
N HIS A 48 -3.87 -4.15 -10.84
CA HIS A 48 -4.52 -5.17 -11.68
C HIS A 48 -4.71 -6.50 -10.96
N ALA A 49 -3.73 -6.92 -10.15
CA ALA A 49 -3.82 -8.17 -9.39
C ALA A 49 -4.83 -8.07 -8.23
N LEU A 50 -4.87 -6.94 -7.53
CA LEU A 50 -5.80 -6.71 -6.42
C LEU A 50 -7.24 -6.58 -6.88
N ARG A 51 -7.49 -5.93 -8.01
CA ARG A 51 -8.83 -5.60 -8.51
C ARG A 51 -9.67 -4.79 -7.52
N VAL A 52 -9.01 -3.91 -6.79
CA VAL A 52 -9.61 -3.00 -5.81
C VAL A 52 -9.26 -1.58 -6.22
N SER A 53 -10.23 -0.68 -6.20
CA SER A 53 -9.98 0.73 -6.47
C SER A 53 -9.41 1.43 -5.23
N LEU A 54 -8.66 2.50 -5.46
CA LEU A 54 -8.17 3.36 -4.37
C LEU A 54 -9.33 3.90 -3.53
N ALA A 55 -10.45 4.29 -4.16
CA ALA A 55 -11.63 4.79 -3.45
C ALA A 55 -12.22 3.74 -2.51
N ALA A 56 -12.34 2.48 -2.96
CA ALA A 56 -12.83 1.38 -2.14
C ALA A 56 -11.88 1.09 -0.97
N ALA A 57 -10.57 1.11 -1.22
CA ALA A 57 -9.56 0.89 -0.19
C ALA A 57 -9.55 2.00 0.86
N ARG A 58 -9.71 3.27 0.44
CA ARG A 58 -9.86 4.40 1.36
C ARG A 58 -11.08 4.26 2.24
N ALA A 59 -12.23 3.92 1.66
CA ALA A 59 -13.47 3.72 2.40
C ALA A 59 -13.35 2.60 3.44
N ALA A 60 -12.74 1.48 3.07
CA ALA A 60 -12.49 0.36 3.99
C ALA A 60 -11.53 0.75 5.12
N SER A 61 -10.48 1.50 4.81
CA SER A 61 -9.52 2.01 5.81
C SER A 61 -10.20 2.95 6.82
N GLU A 62 -11.02 3.87 6.34
CA GLU A 62 -11.79 4.78 7.19
C GLU A 62 -12.79 4.01 8.09
N ALA A 63 -13.45 2.99 7.54
CA ALA A 63 -14.36 2.14 8.31
C ALA A 63 -13.64 1.37 9.43
N LEU A 64 -12.43 0.89 9.17
CA LEU A 64 -11.59 0.23 10.20
C LEU A 64 -11.19 1.20 11.31
N ASP A 65 -10.82 2.43 10.98
CA ASP A 65 -10.48 3.47 11.95
C ASP A 65 -11.69 3.82 12.84
N VAL A 66 -12.86 3.98 12.23
CA VAL A 66 -14.12 4.22 12.95
C VAL A 66 -14.42 3.07 13.90
N ALA A 67 -14.31 1.84 13.45
CA ALA A 67 -14.55 0.64 14.26
C ALA A 67 -13.56 0.55 15.43
N ALA A 68 -12.28 0.85 15.20
CA ALA A 68 -11.26 0.86 16.25
C ALA A 68 -11.51 1.93 17.30
N LEU A 69 -11.88 3.14 16.90
CA LEU A 69 -12.21 4.23 17.81
C LEU A 69 -13.48 3.94 18.61
N SER A 70 -14.50 3.38 17.99
CA SER A 70 -15.74 2.99 18.66
C SER A 70 -15.50 1.89 19.70
N ALA A 71 -14.59 0.95 19.43
CA ALA A 71 -14.24 -0.12 20.36
C ALA A 71 -13.60 0.42 21.67
N VAL A 72 -12.93 1.57 21.61
CA VAL A 72 -12.34 2.24 22.80
C VAL A 72 -13.23 3.37 23.35
N GLY A 73 -14.47 3.50 22.90
CA GLY A 73 -15.45 4.46 23.40
C GLY A 73 -15.30 5.89 22.86
N VAL A 74 -14.60 6.08 21.75
CA VAL A 74 -14.46 7.40 21.10
C VAL A 74 -15.49 7.52 19.96
N GLU A 75 -16.34 8.53 20.05
CA GLU A 75 -17.27 8.89 18.97
C GLU A 75 -16.54 9.72 17.90
N VAL A 76 -16.58 9.28 16.65
CA VAL A 76 -15.83 9.89 15.54
C VAL A 76 -16.32 11.31 15.21
N GLU A 77 -17.58 11.62 15.51
CA GLU A 77 -18.14 12.98 15.32
C GLU A 77 -17.45 14.06 16.17
N ALA A 78 -16.79 13.65 17.26
CA ALA A 78 -16.05 14.54 18.15
C ALA A 78 -14.63 14.85 17.64
N LEU A 79 -14.13 14.09 16.68
CA LEU A 79 -12.84 14.32 16.03
C LEU A 79 -13.11 15.22 14.82
N GLY A 80 -13.03 16.52 15.02
CA GLY A 80 -13.06 17.44 13.89
C GLY A 80 -12.03 17.01 12.83
N GLU A 81 -12.31 17.28 11.55
CA GLU A 81 -11.41 16.99 10.44
C GLU A 81 -9.98 17.34 10.86
N GLY A 82 -9.17 16.31 11.03
CA GLY A 82 -7.77 16.47 11.42
C GLY A 82 -7.11 17.42 10.43
N GLY A 83 -6.65 18.56 10.93
CA GLY A 83 -6.12 19.60 10.10
C GLY A 83 -5.14 19.05 9.09
N ALA A 84 -5.40 19.33 7.82
CA ALA A 84 -4.51 18.96 6.74
C ALA A 84 -3.09 19.43 7.09
N SER A 85 -2.22 18.50 7.39
CA SER A 85 -0.80 18.79 7.56
C SER A 85 -0.33 19.48 6.28
N LYS A 86 0.34 20.61 6.41
CA LYS A 86 0.89 21.36 5.27
C LYS A 86 1.64 20.40 4.34
N PRO A 87 1.44 20.50 3.02
CA PRO A 87 2.15 19.67 2.07
C PRO A 87 3.65 19.89 2.23
N GLY A 88 4.31 18.99 2.90
CA GLY A 88 5.75 18.97 3.03
C GLY A 88 6.34 17.98 2.02
N ARG A 89 7.45 18.33 1.39
CA ARG A 89 8.16 17.45 0.45
C ARG A 89 8.86 16.27 1.12
N ARG A 90 8.88 16.21 2.46
CA ARG A 90 9.54 15.16 3.21
C ARG A 90 8.66 13.92 3.33
N LEU A 91 9.27 12.76 3.09
CA LEU A 91 8.68 11.48 3.44
C LEU A 91 8.50 11.38 4.95
N LEU A 92 7.39 10.82 5.39
CA LEU A 92 7.16 10.55 6.80
C LEU A 92 8.03 9.36 7.26
N PRO A 93 8.42 9.32 8.54
CA PRO A 93 9.15 8.18 9.07
C PRO A 93 8.31 6.92 8.99
N LEU A 94 8.94 5.82 8.61
CA LEU A 94 8.32 4.50 8.46
C LEU A 94 8.13 3.84 9.84
N THR A 95 6.99 3.16 10.01
CA THR A 95 6.83 2.22 11.12
C THR A 95 7.76 1.01 10.93
N SER A 96 7.97 0.21 11.98
CA SER A 96 8.74 -1.03 11.87
C SER A 96 8.14 -2.01 10.87
N GLY A 97 6.82 -2.11 10.84
CA GLY A 97 6.10 -2.94 9.85
C GLY A 97 6.33 -2.47 8.42
N ALA A 98 6.23 -1.16 8.17
CA ALA A 98 6.48 -0.58 6.85
C ALA A 98 7.94 -0.77 6.39
N ARG A 99 8.91 -0.64 7.29
CA ARG A 99 10.32 -0.95 7.00
C ARG A 99 10.51 -2.42 6.62
N GLY A 100 9.84 -3.31 7.33
CA GLY A 100 9.85 -4.75 7.04
C GLY A 100 9.30 -5.06 5.65
N VAL A 101 8.21 -4.42 5.25
CA VAL A 101 7.64 -4.54 3.90
C VAL A 101 8.63 -4.07 2.83
N LEU A 102 9.24 -2.90 3.05
CA LEU A 102 10.23 -2.36 2.11
C LEU A 102 11.42 -3.30 1.93
N LYS A 103 11.97 -3.81 3.04
CA LYS A 103 13.07 -4.78 3.02
C LYS A 103 12.66 -6.06 2.29
N ARG A 104 11.50 -6.59 2.57
CA ARG A 104 10.99 -7.81 1.92
C ARG A 104 10.75 -7.59 0.42
N ALA A 105 10.24 -6.44 0.01
CA ALA A 105 10.08 -6.10 -1.40
C ALA A 105 11.43 -6.08 -2.14
N ILE A 106 12.47 -5.57 -1.50
CA ILE A 106 13.84 -5.60 -2.03
C ILE A 106 14.35 -7.04 -2.15
N ASP A 107 14.13 -7.87 -1.13
CA ASP A 107 14.52 -9.27 -1.12
C ASP A 107 13.79 -10.07 -2.21
N GLU A 108 12.51 -9.82 -2.42
CA GLU A 108 11.71 -10.45 -3.49
C GLU A 108 12.20 -10.06 -4.89
N ALA A 109 12.69 -8.84 -5.07
CA ALA A 109 13.23 -8.35 -6.33
C ALA A 109 14.65 -8.86 -6.62
N SER A 110 15.39 -9.25 -5.59
CA SER A 110 16.81 -9.62 -5.67
C SER A 110 17.12 -10.80 -6.60
N PRO A 111 16.30 -11.87 -6.69
CA PRO A 111 16.55 -13.01 -7.58
C PRO A 111 16.40 -12.66 -9.06
N LEU A 112 15.76 -11.56 -9.39
CA LEU A 112 15.55 -11.12 -10.77
C LEU A 112 16.82 -10.47 -11.30
N LYS A 113 17.24 -10.85 -12.50
CA LYS A 113 18.46 -10.36 -13.16
C LYS A 113 18.53 -8.83 -13.29
N SER A 114 17.39 -8.15 -13.22
CA SER A 114 17.31 -6.69 -13.27
C SER A 114 17.52 -6.00 -11.93
N GLY A 115 17.37 -6.70 -10.81
CA GLY A 115 17.39 -6.12 -9.46
C GLY A 115 16.36 -5.00 -9.26
N ARG A 116 15.39 -4.89 -10.17
CA ARG A 116 14.42 -3.80 -10.19
C ARG A 116 13.20 -4.15 -9.35
N ILE A 117 12.88 -3.28 -8.41
CA ILE A 117 11.66 -3.40 -7.61
C ILE A 117 10.46 -2.94 -8.45
N GLU A 118 9.46 -3.79 -8.55
CA GLU A 118 8.19 -3.50 -9.21
C GLU A 118 7.05 -3.48 -8.18
N SER A 119 5.90 -2.97 -8.58
CA SER A 119 4.71 -2.90 -7.70
C SER A 119 4.28 -4.28 -7.19
N GLY A 120 4.44 -5.32 -8.01
CA GLY A 120 4.17 -6.71 -7.61
C GLY A 120 5.02 -7.20 -6.45
N HIS A 121 6.29 -6.78 -6.34
CA HIS A 121 7.16 -7.13 -5.22
C HIS A 121 6.68 -6.50 -3.90
N PHE A 122 6.23 -5.25 -3.94
CA PHE A 122 5.60 -4.60 -2.79
C PHE A 122 4.32 -5.33 -2.38
N LEU A 123 3.50 -5.68 -3.35
CA LEU A 123 2.25 -6.38 -3.08
C LEU A 123 2.50 -7.76 -2.45
N LEU A 124 3.47 -8.53 -2.95
CA LEU A 124 3.85 -9.82 -2.36
C LEU A 124 4.29 -9.67 -0.90
N ALA A 125 5.07 -8.62 -0.61
CA ALA A 125 5.50 -8.33 0.75
C ALA A 125 4.32 -7.98 1.67
N LEU A 126 3.35 -7.23 1.18
CA LEU A 126 2.13 -6.88 1.92
C LEU A 126 1.22 -8.10 2.14
N LEU A 127 1.08 -8.97 1.14
CA LEU A 127 0.28 -10.20 1.23
C LEU A 127 0.85 -11.22 2.23
N ALA A 128 2.10 -11.08 2.60
CA ALA A 128 2.75 -11.94 3.58
C ALA A 128 2.51 -11.51 5.04
N LEU A 129 1.92 -10.34 5.24
CA LEU A 129 1.57 -9.84 6.56
C LEU A 129 0.32 -10.55 7.10
N GLU A 130 0.32 -10.75 8.41
CA GLU A 130 -0.79 -11.38 9.12
C GLU A 130 -1.46 -10.38 10.05
N GLN A 131 -2.75 -10.61 10.34
CA GLN A 131 -3.46 -9.81 11.34
C GLN A 131 -2.76 -9.93 12.71
N PRO A 132 -2.66 -8.86 13.50
CA PRO A 132 -3.41 -7.60 13.37
C PRO A 132 -2.69 -6.46 12.60
N ASP A 133 -1.77 -6.77 11.70
CA ASP A 133 -1.12 -5.74 10.90
C ASP A 133 -2.15 -4.90 10.11
N PRO A 134 -2.03 -3.55 10.07
CA PRO A 134 -3.00 -2.69 9.40
C PRO A 134 -3.27 -3.00 7.93
N ALA A 135 -2.24 -3.36 7.16
CA ALA A 135 -2.45 -3.76 5.76
C ALA A 135 -3.17 -5.10 5.64
N ALA A 136 -2.84 -6.07 6.51
CA ALA A 136 -3.52 -7.35 6.54
C ALA A 136 -5.01 -7.20 6.92
N GLU A 137 -5.32 -6.34 7.86
CA GLU A 137 -6.69 -5.99 8.24
C GLU A 137 -7.45 -5.33 7.09
N LEU A 138 -6.79 -4.40 6.39
CA LEU A 138 -7.39 -3.72 5.24
C LEU A 138 -7.66 -4.69 4.08
N LEU A 139 -6.73 -5.58 3.76
CA LEU A 139 -6.91 -6.62 2.75
C LEU A 139 -8.08 -7.56 3.11
N HIS A 140 -8.16 -7.94 4.38
CA HIS A 140 -9.27 -8.77 4.88
C HIS A 140 -10.62 -8.04 4.76
N ALA A 141 -10.69 -6.78 5.16
CA ALA A 141 -11.90 -5.96 5.05
C ALA A 141 -12.37 -5.78 3.61
N LEU A 142 -11.43 -5.76 2.66
CA LEU A 142 -11.71 -5.67 1.21
C LEU A 142 -12.12 -7.01 0.59
N GLY A 143 -12.10 -8.11 1.36
CA GLY A 143 -12.41 -9.45 0.86
C GLY A 143 -11.33 -10.00 -0.07
N VAL A 144 -10.11 -9.53 0.04
CA VAL A 144 -8.99 -9.98 -0.79
C VAL A 144 -8.47 -11.33 -0.29
N ASP A 145 -8.46 -12.32 -1.17
CA ASP A 145 -7.81 -13.61 -0.92
C ASP A 145 -6.34 -13.52 -1.37
N PRO A 146 -5.37 -13.60 -0.45
CA PRO A 146 -3.95 -13.52 -0.79
C PRO A 146 -3.50 -14.57 -1.80
N ALA A 147 -4.04 -15.78 -1.75
CA ALA A 147 -3.68 -16.85 -2.67
C ALA A 147 -4.08 -16.52 -4.11
N VAL A 148 -5.29 -16.00 -4.30
CA VAL A 148 -5.80 -15.59 -5.62
C VAL A 148 -4.97 -14.45 -6.19
N VAL A 149 -4.59 -13.49 -5.36
CA VAL A 149 -3.75 -12.35 -5.80
C VAL A 149 -2.35 -12.80 -6.20
N ARG A 150 -1.74 -13.71 -5.43
CA ARG A 150 -0.44 -14.31 -5.77
C ARG A 150 -0.48 -15.03 -7.12
N ASP A 151 -1.54 -15.79 -7.38
CA ASP A 151 -1.73 -16.47 -8.66
C ASP A 151 -1.82 -15.47 -9.83
N ARG A 152 -2.57 -14.40 -9.67
CA ARG A 152 -2.66 -13.32 -10.67
C ARG A 152 -1.32 -12.64 -10.93
N LEU A 153 -0.53 -12.40 -9.89
CA LEU A 153 0.81 -11.83 -10.02
C LEU A 153 1.75 -12.78 -10.77
N ALA A 154 1.69 -14.08 -10.48
CA ALA A 154 2.48 -15.10 -11.17
C ALA A 154 2.12 -15.18 -12.67
N GLU A 155 0.84 -15.12 -13.01
CA GLU A 155 0.36 -15.12 -14.41
C GLU A 155 0.85 -13.87 -15.17
N SER A 156 0.80 -12.70 -14.53
CA SER A 156 1.27 -11.44 -15.12
C SER A 156 2.76 -11.47 -15.43
N SER A 157 3.55 -12.10 -14.57
CA SER A 157 5.00 -12.23 -14.74
C SER A 157 5.37 -13.18 -15.89
N GLN A 158 4.53 -14.16 -16.17
CA GLN A 158 4.76 -15.12 -17.27
C GLN A 158 4.38 -14.52 -18.63
N GLY A 159 3.42 -13.60 -18.68
CA GLY A 159 3.01 -12.92 -19.91
C GLY A 159 4.03 -11.94 -20.46
N GLU A 160 4.97 -11.49 -19.65
CA GLU A 160 6.00 -10.50 -20.03
C GLU A 160 7.28 -11.14 -20.61
N VAL A 161 7.39 -12.45 -20.56
CA VAL A 161 8.57 -13.21 -21.03
C VAL A 161 8.38 -13.76 -22.47
N ALA A 162 7.25 -13.48 -23.07
CA ALA A 162 7.00 -13.88 -24.47
C ALA A 162 7.53 -12.83 -25.46
#